data_50ce51e2d0998235d658953521ea778d
#
_entry.id   50ce51e2d0998235d658953521ea778d
#
_cell.length_a   1.000
_cell.length_b   1.000
_cell.length_c   1.000
_cell.angle_alpha   90.00
_cell.angle_beta   90.00
_cell.angle_gamma   90.00
#
_symmetry.space_group_name_H-M   'P 1'
#
loop_
_entity.id
_entity.type
_entity.pdbx_description
1 polymer ?
#
loop_
_entity_poly.entity_id
_entity_poly.type
_entity_poly.pdbx_seq_one_letter_code
_entity_poly.pdbx_strand_id
1 'polypeptide(L)'
;NYTTQAIQNDTFAINLAHIEGKLDAERFRARLALQTGTSVNANYSNETTNQKYSNQNSVRNIQEAYVGIKLGKKTWLDAGIYMGNIGFEAWVSAYNWVYTRAIVLDNVPYYSTGVRLSHEISDQLSVQLHIMNGWQNITDNNKDKALGMQVAYKISDKMKFTYNNFIGNETTAPTKTDTIGTVYMYSNEQIKNYTSPY
;
A
#
# COMPACT_ATOMS: atom_id res chain seq x y z
N ASN A 1 -20.92 7.98 -6.69
CA ASN A 1 -19.59 7.75 -7.28
C ASN A 1 -19.17 6.32 -7.02
N TYR A 2 -18.69 5.65 -8.07
CA TYR A 2 -18.24 4.26 -8.02
C TYR A 2 -16.71 4.16 -7.94
N THR A 3 -16.00 5.29 -7.87
CA THR A 3 -14.55 5.36 -7.83
C THR A 3 -14.10 6.48 -6.90
N THR A 4 -12.94 6.31 -6.29
CA THR A 4 -12.27 7.32 -5.47
C THR A 4 -11.39 8.30 -6.26
N GLN A 5 -11.32 8.12 -7.58
CA GLN A 5 -10.73 9.06 -8.53
C GLN A 5 -11.83 9.94 -9.13
N ALA A 6 -11.53 11.19 -9.45
CA ALA A 6 -12.45 12.13 -10.13
C ALA A 6 -13.86 12.18 -9.49
N ILE A 7 -13.90 12.37 -8.18
CA ILE A 7 -15.17 12.37 -7.41
C ILE A 7 -16.01 13.64 -7.55
N GLN A 8 -15.49 14.68 -8.20
CA GLN A 8 -16.17 15.96 -8.42
C GLN A 8 -16.46 16.18 -9.91
N ASN A 9 -17.60 16.77 -10.20
CA ASN A 9 -18.03 17.18 -11.53
C ASN A 9 -18.12 18.70 -11.61
N ASP A 10 -17.99 19.24 -12.80
CA ASP A 10 -18.18 20.67 -13.12
C ASP A 10 -17.33 21.64 -12.26
N THR A 11 -16.16 21.18 -11.84
CA THR A 11 -15.24 22.00 -11.05
C THR A 11 -13.79 21.67 -11.36
N PHE A 12 -12.94 22.68 -11.30
CA PHE A 12 -11.50 22.44 -11.29
C PHE A 12 -11.08 21.98 -9.88
N ALA A 13 -10.50 20.81 -9.78
CA ALA A 13 -10.08 20.23 -8.52
C ALA A 13 -8.74 19.50 -8.67
N ILE A 14 -7.96 19.48 -7.59
CA ILE A 14 -6.77 18.65 -7.48
C ILE A 14 -7.20 17.30 -6.90
N ASN A 15 -7.15 16.25 -7.72
CA ASN A 15 -7.46 14.91 -7.25
C ASN A 15 -6.34 14.35 -6.37
N LEU A 16 -5.10 14.51 -6.82
CA LEU A 16 -3.91 14.10 -6.08
C LEU A 16 -2.75 15.04 -6.42
N ALA A 17 -2.18 15.63 -5.42
CA ALA A 17 -0.83 16.23 -5.47
C ALA A 17 0.02 15.51 -4.41
N HIS A 18 1.25 15.16 -4.74
CA HIS A 18 2.16 14.57 -3.79
C HIS A 18 3.61 15.06 -4.01
N ILE A 19 4.37 15.03 -2.94
CA ILE A 19 5.81 15.25 -2.94
C ILE A 19 6.46 14.12 -2.14
N GLU A 20 7.57 13.60 -2.66
CA GLU A 20 8.29 12.53 -1.99
C GLU A 20 9.79 12.79 -1.88
N GLY A 21 10.37 12.28 -0.79
CA GLY A 21 11.79 12.17 -0.58
C GLY A 21 12.18 10.73 -0.30
N LYS A 22 13.26 10.28 -0.91
CA LYS A 22 13.83 8.94 -0.72
C LYS A 22 15.26 9.02 -0.25
N LEU A 23 15.62 8.10 0.62
CA LEU A 23 16.97 7.81 1.02
C LEU A 23 17.24 6.32 0.74
N ASP A 24 18.17 6.06 -0.16
CA ASP A 24 18.65 4.71 -0.46
C ASP A 24 20.16 4.67 -0.20
N ALA A 25 20.53 4.08 0.94
CA ALA A 25 21.90 3.83 1.33
C ALA A 25 22.16 2.33 1.38
N GLU A 26 23.44 1.94 1.49
CA GLU A 26 23.83 0.52 1.47
C GLU A 26 23.10 -0.32 2.54
N ARG A 27 22.89 0.23 3.72
CA ARG A 27 22.34 -0.46 4.91
C ARG A 27 20.98 0.08 5.38
N PHE A 28 20.58 1.24 4.91
CA PHE A 28 19.38 1.94 5.31
C PHE A 28 18.60 2.43 4.11
N ARG A 29 17.30 2.42 4.22
CA ARG A 29 16.39 3.11 3.29
C ARG A 29 15.32 3.85 4.07
N ALA A 30 14.84 4.94 3.51
CA ALA A 30 13.71 5.67 4.06
C ALA A 30 12.89 6.29 2.95
N ARG A 31 11.62 6.47 3.18
CA ARG A 31 10.73 7.22 2.29
C ARG A 31 9.80 8.07 3.12
N LEU A 32 9.63 9.32 2.70
CA LEU A 32 8.61 10.22 3.17
C LEU A 32 7.87 10.76 1.96
N ALA A 33 6.58 10.51 1.87
CA ALA A 33 5.71 11.03 0.84
C ALA A 33 4.50 11.72 1.48
N LEU A 34 4.30 12.98 1.14
CA LEU A 34 3.16 13.77 1.56
C LEU A 34 2.20 13.95 0.39
N GLN A 35 0.93 13.97 0.68
CA GLN A 35 -0.14 14.03 -0.31
C GLN A 35 -1.28 14.94 0.08
N THR A 36 -2.04 15.42 -0.91
CA THR A 36 -3.31 16.13 -0.72
C THR A 36 -4.18 15.99 -1.95
N GLY A 37 -5.48 16.21 -1.80
CA GLY A 37 -6.43 16.20 -2.90
C GLY A 37 -7.73 15.47 -2.58
N THR A 38 -8.67 15.52 -3.54
CA THR A 38 -10.01 14.94 -3.36
C THR A 38 -9.98 13.41 -3.25
N SER A 39 -9.08 12.73 -3.99
CA SER A 39 -8.88 11.29 -3.89
C SER A 39 -8.33 10.88 -2.52
N VAL A 40 -7.45 11.71 -1.94
CA VAL A 40 -6.95 11.50 -0.58
C VAL A 40 -8.09 11.54 0.42
N ASN A 41 -8.92 12.59 0.35
CA ASN A 41 -10.06 12.72 1.25
C ASN A 41 -11.04 11.56 1.14
N ALA A 42 -11.27 11.05 -0.07
CA ALA A 42 -12.16 9.92 -0.30
C ALA A 42 -11.60 8.61 0.26
N ASN A 43 -10.34 8.27 -0.08
CA ASN A 43 -9.74 6.98 0.30
C ASN A 43 -9.37 6.88 1.78
N TYR A 44 -9.06 8.00 2.41
CA TYR A 44 -8.71 8.06 3.84
C TYR A 44 -9.90 8.47 4.72
N SER A 45 -11.14 8.45 4.18
CA SER A 45 -12.35 8.85 4.92
C SER A 45 -12.62 7.93 6.12
N ASN A 46 -12.22 6.67 6.03
CA ASN A 46 -12.46 5.66 7.06
C ASN A 46 -11.34 5.58 8.12
N GLU A 47 -10.28 6.40 7.99
CA GLU A 47 -9.28 6.45 9.04
C GLU A 47 -9.93 6.78 10.39
N THR A 48 -9.71 5.89 11.35
CA THR A 48 -10.34 5.96 12.66
C THR A 48 -9.87 7.19 13.41
N THR A 49 -10.84 7.93 13.87
CA THR A 49 -10.62 9.16 14.61
C THR A 49 -10.47 8.85 16.10
N ASN A 50 -9.28 8.62 16.58
CA ASN A 50 -9.05 8.60 18.01
C ASN A 50 -9.05 10.04 18.54
N GLN A 51 -10.25 10.54 18.88
CA GLN A 51 -10.52 11.94 19.24
C GLN A 51 -9.66 12.46 20.40
N LYS A 52 -9.01 11.57 21.17
CA LYS A 52 -8.24 11.95 22.35
C LYS A 52 -6.87 12.55 22.03
N TYR A 53 -6.27 12.22 20.89
CA TYR A 53 -4.86 12.54 20.63
C TYR A 53 -4.54 13.12 19.26
N SER A 54 -5.46 13.26 18.33
CA SER A 54 -5.11 13.71 16.99
C SER A 54 -6.10 14.67 16.34
N ASN A 55 -5.56 15.72 15.77
CA ASN A 55 -6.14 16.49 14.68
C ASN A 55 -5.99 15.64 13.41
N GLN A 56 -6.93 14.77 13.16
CA GLN A 56 -6.89 13.64 12.24
C GLN A 56 -6.70 13.95 10.77
N ASN A 57 -6.90 15.18 10.39
CA ASN A 57 -6.69 15.63 9.03
C ASN A 57 -5.23 15.53 8.58
N SER A 58 -4.28 15.55 9.51
CA SER A 58 -2.85 15.50 9.19
C SER A 58 -2.38 14.10 8.79
N VAL A 59 -2.92 13.04 9.37
CA VAL A 59 -2.51 11.66 9.06
C VAL A 59 -2.85 11.28 7.62
N ARG A 60 -3.96 11.77 7.10
CA ARG A 60 -4.38 11.55 5.69
C ARG A 60 -3.39 12.12 4.68
N ASN A 61 -2.64 13.12 5.07
CA ASN A 61 -1.66 13.75 4.21
C ASN A 61 -0.32 12.99 4.14
N ILE A 62 -0.17 11.93 4.92
CA ILE A 62 0.99 11.03 4.85
C ILE A 62 0.65 9.88 3.91
N GLN A 63 1.30 9.83 2.75
CA GLN A 63 1.16 8.72 1.82
C GLN A 63 2.06 7.55 2.23
N GLU A 64 3.34 7.86 2.50
CA GLU A 64 4.31 6.92 3.01
C GLU A 64 5.21 7.62 4.04
N ALA A 65 5.56 6.92 5.08
CA ALA A 65 6.55 7.33 6.07
C ALA A 65 7.14 6.09 6.70
N TYR A 66 8.23 5.57 6.14
CA TYR A 66 8.90 4.39 6.69
C TYR A 66 10.41 4.52 6.67
N VAL A 67 11.02 3.74 7.53
CA VAL A 67 12.46 3.49 7.54
C VAL A 67 12.71 2.00 7.40
N GLY A 68 13.79 1.63 6.74
CA GLY A 68 14.18 0.24 6.54
C GLY A 68 15.64 0.00 6.84
N ILE A 69 15.93 -1.18 7.35
CA ILE A 69 17.29 -1.67 7.59
C ILE A 69 17.54 -2.93 6.77
N LYS A 70 18.74 -3.06 6.26
CA LYS A 70 19.18 -4.24 5.54
C LYS A 70 19.68 -5.30 6.52
N LEU A 71 18.96 -6.43 6.59
CA LEU A 71 19.32 -7.56 7.46
C LEU A 71 20.30 -8.54 6.80
N GLY A 72 20.40 -8.50 5.48
CA GLY A 72 21.26 -9.39 4.69
C GLY A 72 21.38 -8.91 3.25
N LYS A 73 22.09 -9.64 2.40
CA LYS A 73 22.34 -9.21 1.01
C LYS A 73 21.07 -8.89 0.22
N LYS A 74 20.01 -9.65 0.46
CA LYS A 74 18.73 -9.56 -0.25
C LYS A 74 17.53 -9.46 0.71
N THR A 75 17.74 -9.00 1.95
CA THR A 75 16.71 -8.96 3.00
C THR A 75 16.61 -7.56 3.60
N TRP A 76 15.41 -7.03 3.62
CA TRP A 76 15.08 -5.75 4.22
C TRP A 76 13.96 -5.87 5.23
N LEU A 77 14.08 -5.13 6.32
CA LEU A 77 13.03 -4.91 7.30
C LEU A 77 12.65 -3.44 7.30
N ASP A 78 11.42 -3.16 6.90
CA ASP A 78 10.85 -1.82 6.89
C ASP A 78 9.83 -1.66 8.03
N ALA A 79 9.73 -0.48 8.60
CA ALA A 79 8.74 -0.14 9.61
C ALA A 79 8.16 1.25 9.37
N GLY A 80 6.85 1.38 9.44
CA GLY A 80 6.12 2.63 9.24
C GLY A 80 4.89 2.49 8.34
N ILE A 81 4.56 3.57 7.63
CA ILE A 81 3.46 3.63 6.66
C ILE A 81 4.03 3.40 5.27
N TYR A 82 3.55 2.39 4.57
CA TYR A 82 3.99 2.04 3.21
C TYR A 82 2.81 1.64 2.33
N MET A 83 2.98 1.68 1.01
CA MET A 83 1.93 1.27 0.07
C MET A 83 1.60 -0.21 0.24
N GLY A 84 0.32 -0.54 0.16
CA GLY A 84 -0.18 -1.91 0.29
C GLY A 84 0.39 -2.85 -0.77
N ASN A 85 0.51 -4.12 -0.43
CA ASN A 85 1.01 -5.16 -1.33
C ASN A 85 -0.09 -5.83 -2.17
N ILE A 86 -1.36 -5.55 -1.89
CA ILE A 86 -2.51 -6.12 -2.60
C ILE A 86 -2.96 -5.15 -3.68
N GLY A 87 -3.08 -5.62 -4.92
CA GLY A 87 -3.42 -4.79 -6.06
C GLY A 87 -2.29 -4.68 -7.08
N PHE A 88 -2.60 -4.17 -8.26
CA PHE A 88 -1.64 -4.04 -9.36
C PHE A 88 -1.55 -2.61 -9.92
N GLU A 89 -2.45 -1.72 -9.55
CA GLU A 89 -2.40 -0.32 -9.96
C GLU A 89 -1.77 0.56 -8.89
N ALA A 90 -1.05 1.58 -9.35
CA ALA A 90 -0.43 2.55 -8.47
C ALA A 90 -1.45 3.53 -7.89
N TRP A 91 -1.13 4.05 -6.70
CA TRP A 91 -1.87 5.17 -6.11
C TRP A 91 -1.81 6.42 -7.00
N VAL A 92 -0.66 6.69 -7.60
CA VAL A 92 -0.47 7.81 -8.53
C VAL A 92 -0.93 7.39 -9.92
N SER A 93 -2.01 7.99 -10.41
CA SER A 93 -2.65 7.63 -11.69
C SER A 93 -1.71 7.76 -12.90
N ALA A 94 -0.69 8.59 -12.83
CA ALA A 94 0.31 8.73 -13.90
C ALA A 94 1.11 7.43 -14.17
N TYR A 95 1.12 6.49 -13.23
CA TYR A 95 1.76 5.19 -13.37
C TYR A 95 0.81 4.08 -13.83
N ASN A 96 -0.47 4.39 -14.00
CA ASN A 96 -1.49 3.44 -14.45
C ASN A 96 -1.77 3.61 -15.95
N TRP A 97 -2.31 2.58 -16.57
CA TRP A 97 -2.67 2.61 -17.99
C TRP A 97 -3.84 3.54 -18.29
N VAL A 98 -4.73 3.69 -17.32
CA VAL A 98 -5.89 4.56 -17.38
C VAL A 98 -5.92 5.46 -16.17
N TYR A 99 -6.51 6.64 -16.34
CA TYR A 99 -6.62 7.62 -15.25
C TYR A 99 -7.49 7.10 -14.09
N THR A 100 -8.63 6.51 -14.44
CA THR A 100 -9.52 5.86 -13.47
C THR A 100 -9.06 4.46 -13.19
N ARG A 101 -9.08 4.04 -11.93
CA ARG A 101 -8.70 2.69 -11.53
C ARG A 101 -9.81 1.69 -11.84
N ALA A 102 -9.43 0.41 -11.93
CA ALA A 102 -10.41 -0.67 -11.98
C ALA A 102 -11.20 -0.74 -10.66
N ILE A 103 -12.50 -1.03 -10.74
CA ILE A 103 -13.41 -1.10 -9.58
C ILE A 103 -12.89 -2.06 -8.49
N VAL A 104 -12.25 -3.16 -8.90
CA VAL A 104 -11.66 -4.13 -7.95
C VAL A 104 -10.59 -3.48 -7.08
N LEU A 105 -9.89 -2.46 -7.58
CA LEU A 105 -8.80 -1.82 -6.87
C LEU A 105 -9.27 -0.73 -5.89
N ASP A 106 -10.48 -0.23 -6.05
CA ASP A 106 -11.11 0.60 -5.01
C ASP A 106 -11.52 -0.23 -3.77
N ASN A 107 -11.37 -1.55 -3.84
CA ASN A 107 -11.67 -2.48 -2.75
C ASN A 107 -10.41 -3.21 -2.19
N VAL A 108 -9.21 -2.74 -2.53
CA VAL A 108 -7.96 -3.22 -1.93
C VAL A 108 -7.34 -2.15 -1.03
N PRO A 109 -6.51 -2.54 -0.04
CA PRO A 109 -5.85 -1.56 0.82
C PRO A 109 -4.76 -0.84 0.05
N TYR A 110 -4.87 0.47 -0.08
CA TYR A 110 -3.86 1.29 -0.75
C TYR A 110 -2.59 1.45 0.08
N TYR A 111 -2.71 1.44 1.40
CA TYR A 111 -1.61 1.61 2.33
C TYR A 111 -1.73 0.64 3.50
N SER A 112 -0.61 0.39 4.12
CA SER A 112 -0.51 -0.41 5.34
C SER A 112 0.41 0.28 6.32
N THR A 113 0.17 0.09 7.60
CA THR A 113 1.05 0.57 8.66
C THR A 113 1.50 -0.61 9.50
N GLY A 114 2.80 -0.74 9.69
CA GLY A 114 3.34 -1.87 10.44
C GLY A 114 4.79 -2.15 10.11
N VAL A 115 5.12 -3.44 10.08
CA VAL A 115 6.45 -3.94 9.76
C VAL A 115 6.36 -4.86 8.56
N ARG A 116 7.30 -4.72 7.62
CA ARG A 116 7.41 -5.51 6.41
C ARG A 116 8.81 -6.10 6.30
N LEU A 117 8.89 -7.41 6.25
CA LEU A 117 10.10 -8.15 5.90
C LEU A 117 10.04 -8.51 4.41
N SER A 118 11.02 -8.06 3.63
CA SER A 118 11.15 -8.38 2.20
C SER A 118 12.40 -9.19 1.97
N HIS A 119 12.29 -10.27 1.19
CA HIS A 119 13.42 -11.13 0.84
C HIS A 119 13.36 -11.57 -0.62
N GLU A 120 14.45 -11.37 -1.35
CA GLU A 120 14.63 -11.91 -2.70
C GLU A 120 15.30 -13.29 -2.61
N ILE A 121 14.53 -14.34 -2.83
CA ILE A 121 15.00 -15.73 -2.82
C ILE A 121 15.91 -15.97 -4.03
N SER A 122 15.50 -15.46 -5.19
CA SER A 122 16.27 -15.49 -6.45
C SER A 122 15.97 -14.23 -7.28
N ASP A 123 16.56 -14.11 -8.44
CA ASP A 123 16.26 -13.02 -9.39
C ASP A 123 14.84 -13.11 -9.96
N GLN A 124 14.17 -14.25 -9.79
CA GLN A 124 12.81 -14.49 -10.25
C GLN A 124 11.79 -14.53 -9.12
N LEU A 125 12.19 -14.87 -7.90
CA LEU A 125 11.29 -15.13 -6.78
C LEU A 125 11.56 -14.20 -5.61
N SER A 126 10.57 -13.47 -5.18
CA SER A 126 10.60 -12.66 -3.97
C SER A 126 9.41 -12.93 -3.07
N VAL A 127 9.61 -12.73 -1.77
CA VAL A 127 8.57 -12.86 -0.75
C VAL A 127 8.56 -11.64 0.15
N GLN A 128 7.37 -11.29 0.64
CA GLN A 128 7.18 -10.29 1.69
C GLN A 128 6.28 -10.88 2.77
N LEU A 129 6.61 -10.55 4.02
CA LEU A 129 5.79 -10.84 5.18
C LEU A 129 5.47 -9.53 5.89
N HIS A 130 4.24 -9.38 6.33
CA HIS A 130 3.73 -8.15 6.93
C HIS A 130 3.08 -8.44 8.27
N ILE A 131 3.32 -7.55 9.24
CA ILE A 131 2.53 -7.42 10.46
C ILE A 131 1.98 -6.00 10.46
N MET A 132 0.66 -5.87 10.45
CA MET A 132 -0.01 -4.59 10.17
C MET A 132 -1.06 -4.25 11.23
N ASN A 133 -1.39 -2.97 11.31
CA ASN A 133 -2.49 -2.48 12.17
C ASN A 133 -3.88 -2.96 11.70
N GLY A 134 -4.02 -3.40 10.47
CA GLY A 134 -5.28 -3.86 9.90
C GLY A 134 -5.38 -3.53 8.40
N TRP A 135 -6.60 -3.65 7.88
CA TRP A 135 -6.93 -3.37 6.49
C TRP A 135 -7.04 -1.86 6.26
N GLN A 136 -5.98 -1.27 5.68
CA GLN A 136 -5.94 0.16 5.38
C GLN A 136 -6.13 1.05 6.63
N ASN A 137 -5.42 0.74 7.72
CA ASN A 137 -5.46 1.50 8.97
C ASN A 137 -4.08 2.10 9.27
N ILE A 138 -3.97 3.43 9.30
CA ILE A 138 -2.79 4.11 9.84
C ILE A 138 -2.82 4.04 11.36
N THR A 139 -3.95 4.44 11.93
CA THR A 139 -4.18 4.33 13.37
C THR A 139 -4.92 3.03 13.65
N ASP A 140 -4.35 2.22 14.53
CA ASP A 140 -4.97 0.98 14.95
C ASP A 140 -6.34 1.24 15.59
N ASN A 141 -7.37 0.57 15.11
CA ASN A 141 -8.74 0.73 15.56
C ASN A 141 -9.24 -0.43 16.45
N ASN A 142 -8.40 -1.44 16.65
CA ASN A 142 -8.65 -2.58 17.56
C ASN A 142 -7.34 -3.02 18.23
N LYS A 143 -7.34 -4.13 18.97
CA LYS A 143 -6.14 -4.64 19.65
C LYS A 143 -5.41 -5.73 18.85
N ASP A 144 -6.03 -6.21 17.78
CA ASP A 144 -5.53 -7.30 16.98
C ASP A 144 -4.60 -6.78 15.88
N LYS A 145 -3.62 -7.58 15.50
CA LYS A 145 -2.74 -7.28 14.36
C LYS A 145 -3.10 -8.18 13.19
N ALA A 146 -3.03 -7.59 12.00
CA ALA A 146 -3.18 -8.33 10.77
C ALA A 146 -1.84 -8.87 10.27
N LEU A 147 -1.88 -10.01 9.62
CA LEU A 147 -0.77 -10.64 8.94
C LEU A 147 -0.99 -10.60 7.44
N GLY A 148 0.06 -10.35 6.69
CA GLY A 148 0.05 -10.37 5.24
C GLY A 148 1.24 -11.09 4.67
N MET A 149 1.07 -11.63 3.46
CA MET A 149 2.16 -12.22 2.70
C MET A 149 2.00 -11.86 1.23
N GLN A 150 3.12 -11.65 0.57
CA GLN A 150 3.20 -11.59 -0.88
C GLN A 150 4.23 -12.59 -1.36
N VAL A 151 3.91 -13.32 -2.42
CA VAL A 151 4.87 -14.11 -3.21
C VAL A 151 4.80 -13.59 -4.64
N ALA A 152 5.92 -13.14 -5.16
CA ALA A 152 6.03 -12.64 -6.51
C ALA A 152 7.02 -13.48 -7.31
N TYR A 153 6.56 -14.03 -8.44
CA TYR A 153 7.36 -14.87 -9.34
C TYR A 153 7.38 -14.30 -10.76
N LYS A 154 8.57 -13.94 -11.21
CA LYS A 154 8.82 -13.48 -12.57
C LYS A 154 8.91 -14.71 -13.48
N ILE A 155 7.84 -15.00 -14.22
CA ILE A 155 7.78 -16.13 -15.15
C ILE A 155 8.66 -15.86 -16.38
N SER A 156 8.63 -14.63 -16.87
CA SER A 156 9.43 -14.16 -18.02
C SER A 156 9.61 -12.66 -17.94
N ASP A 157 10.31 -12.07 -18.92
CA ASP A 157 10.39 -10.60 -19.01
C ASP A 157 9.05 -9.96 -19.36
N LYS A 158 8.07 -10.72 -19.76
CA LYS A 158 6.72 -10.26 -20.14
C LYS A 158 5.63 -10.64 -19.15
N MET A 159 5.92 -11.47 -18.14
CA MET A 159 4.89 -12.00 -17.26
C MET A 159 5.41 -12.19 -15.84
N LYS A 160 4.66 -11.66 -14.90
CA LYS A 160 4.87 -11.82 -13.45
C LYS A 160 3.60 -12.34 -12.82
N PHE A 161 3.73 -13.38 -12.00
CA PHE A 161 2.68 -13.88 -11.12
C PHE A 161 2.88 -13.28 -9.72
N THR A 162 1.81 -12.83 -9.09
CA THR A 162 1.86 -12.35 -7.70
C THR A 162 0.67 -12.92 -6.92
N TYR A 163 0.98 -13.58 -5.83
CA TYR A 163 0.01 -14.02 -4.84
C TYR A 163 0.11 -13.13 -3.61
N ASN A 164 -1.04 -12.67 -3.12
CA ASN A 164 -1.14 -11.89 -1.89
C ASN A 164 -2.19 -12.50 -0.99
N ASN A 165 -1.99 -12.40 0.32
CA ASN A 165 -3.02 -12.67 1.29
C ASN A 165 -3.02 -11.64 2.41
N PHE A 166 -4.12 -11.63 3.13
CA PHE A 166 -4.32 -10.86 4.35
C PHE A 166 -5.13 -11.72 5.32
N ILE A 167 -4.71 -11.74 6.57
CA ILE A 167 -5.40 -12.43 7.67
C ILE A 167 -5.43 -11.47 8.84
N GLY A 168 -6.61 -11.06 9.25
CA GLY A 168 -6.78 -10.13 10.36
C GLY A 168 -8.19 -10.07 10.87
N ASN A 169 -8.37 -9.46 12.04
CA ASN A 169 -9.67 -9.13 12.59
C ASN A 169 -9.88 -7.62 12.38
N GLU A 170 -10.86 -7.28 11.55
CA GLU A 170 -11.19 -5.90 11.20
C GLU A 170 -12.46 -5.41 11.90
N THR A 171 -13.04 -6.23 12.77
CA THR A 171 -14.24 -5.84 13.50
C THR A 171 -13.89 -5.11 14.78
N THR A 172 -14.65 -4.08 15.11
CA THR A 172 -14.58 -3.40 16.40
C THR A 172 -15.11 -4.26 17.56
N ALA A 173 -15.70 -5.41 17.26
CA ALA A 173 -16.17 -6.42 18.21
C ALA A 173 -15.34 -7.72 18.07
N PRO A 174 -14.93 -8.39 19.15
CA PRO A 174 -13.86 -9.40 19.17
C PRO A 174 -14.24 -10.79 18.65
N THR A 175 -14.91 -10.93 17.53
CA THR A 175 -15.53 -12.24 17.21
C THR A 175 -15.29 -12.84 15.83
N LYS A 176 -14.59 -12.22 14.90
CA LYS A 176 -14.32 -12.86 13.58
C LYS A 176 -12.94 -12.53 13.04
N THR A 177 -12.23 -13.56 12.63
CA THR A 177 -11.02 -13.44 11.81
C THR A 177 -11.41 -13.54 10.34
N ASP A 178 -11.15 -12.50 9.59
CA ASP A 178 -11.38 -12.47 8.15
C ASP A 178 -10.10 -12.82 7.40
N THR A 179 -10.22 -13.70 6.42
CA THR A 179 -9.11 -14.10 5.55
C THR A 179 -9.44 -13.73 4.11
N ILE A 180 -8.59 -12.92 3.52
CA ILE A 180 -8.72 -12.55 2.11
C ILE A 180 -7.46 -13.00 1.37
N GLY A 181 -7.65 -13.83 0.35
CA GLY A 181 -6.60 -14.26 -0.57
C GLY A 181 -6.86 -13.70 -1.96
N THR A 182 -5.85 -13.11 -2.58
CA THR A 182 -5.99 -12.55 -3.93
C THR A 182 -4.79 -12.93 -4.79
N VAL A 183 -5.07 -13.39 -5.99
CA VAL A 183 -4.06 -13.76 -6.99
C VAL A 183 -4.16 -12.80 -8.16
N TYR A 184 -3.03 -12.21 -8.54
CA TYR A 184 -2.93 -11.31 -9.68
C TYR A 184 -1.89 -11.80 -10.67
N MET A 185 -2.20 -11.65 -11.96
CA MET A 185 -1.26 -11.86 -13.05
C MET A 185 -1.10 -10.55 -13.84
N TYR A 186 0.14 -10.16 -14.10
CA TYR A 186 0.46 -8.92 -14.78
C TYR A 186 1.19 -9.16 -16.10
N SER A 187 0.91 -8.33 -17.11
CA SER A 187 1.73 -8.25 -18.31
C SER A 187 2.93 -7.31 -18.12
N ASN A 188 3.95 -7.48 -18.95
CA ASN A 188 5.24 -6.81 -18.78
C ASN A 188 5.24 -5.29 -18.97
N GLU A 189 4.27 -4.76 -19.71
CA GLU A 189 4.17 -3.31 -19.89
C GLU A 189 3.74 -2.60 -18.61
N GLN A 190 2.93 -3.26 -17.78
CA GLN A 190 2.58 -2.77 -16.46
C GLN A 190 3.79 -2.82 -15.50
N ILE A 191 4.66 -3.83 -15.65
CA ILE A 191 5.86 -3.97 -14.82
C ILE A 191 6.88 -2.86 -15.08
N LYS A 192 7.03 -2.38 -16.31
CA LYS A 192 7.96 -1.26 -16.63
C LYS A 192 7.60 0.05 -15.92
N ASN A 193 6.31 0.28 -15.73
CA ASN A 193 5.81 1.44 -15.00
C ASN A 193 5.77 1.20 -13.47
N TYR A 194 5.88 -0.06 -13.08
CA TYR A 194 5.91 -0.55 -11.71
C TYR A 194 7.31 -1.03 -11.29
N THR A 195 8.36 -0.62 -11.96
CA THR A 195 9.65 -0.64 -11.31
C THR A 195 9.49 0.27 -10.12
N SER A 196 8.93 -0.40 -9.10
CA SER A 196 8.94 0.10 -7.76
C SER A 196 10.27 0.77 -7.57
N PRO A 197 10.30 1.94 -7.06
CA PRO A 197 11.52 2.56 -6.60
C PRO A 197 12.08 1.83 -5.36
N TYR A 198 11.86 0.52 -5.26
CA TYR A 198 12.42 -0.34 -4.22
C TYR A 198 13.62 -1.12 -4.74
#